data_08f5c88cd49e005e2c018638dcc08e65
#
_entry.id   08f5c88cd49e005e2c018638dcc08e65
#
_cell.length_a   1.000
_cell.length_b   1.000
_cell.length_c   1.000
_cell.angle_alpha   90.00
_cell.angle_beta   90.00
_cell.angle_gamma   90.00
#
_symmetry.space_group_name_H-M   'P 1'
#
loop_
_entity.id
_entity.type
_entity.pdbx_description
1 polymer ?
#
loop_
_entity_poly.entity_id
_entity_poly.type
_entity_poly.pdbx_seq_one_letter_code
_entity_poly.pdbx_strand_id
1 'polypeptide(L)'
;SYAENQQITAVRKVFQRGVVNPMINIEGLWKDYCQYEQSINPLIAKKMTEDRGREYINARRVAKEYEAVTRGLNKNLPSVPPQNNPDEAQQVDLWKKYIAWEKGNPLRTEDHALITKRVMFAYEQCLLCLGHHPDIWYEAATYLEQSSKILTEKGDQNAGKMFADEAGSVYERAVTTLMKNNMLVYFAYADFEESRMKYEKVHGIYKKLLAAQDINPTLAFIQYMKFARRAEGIKSARQIFKMAREDNRTNYQVFVAAALMEYYCSKEKTVALKIFELGLKKYGGIPEYLLCYMDFMSHLNEDNNTRVLYERVLSSGQVPPEKSIEIWSRFLAFESEVGDLASIQKVEKRRAQAIEKVQEFEDKDTALLIDRYKYLDLYPCTTSELKAVGYFDLARQQVVTLPSNSVTKVVLEEEESKNKPQYPKPDVEQMIAFKPRQIVSVGAHPVPGGEFPPPPSAANLISQLPPPDCFHGPFVIMDKFIEHFNNLVLPEAPVGTENGIDGTFKLDPGTQLSIDFALGRKRKVTEGEDSDEEGSEVTAPPVHDIYRSRQQKRAK
;
A
#
# COMPACT_ATOMS: atom_id res chain seq x y z
N SER A 1 7.94 -54.00 4.02
CA SER A 1 7.66 -54.52 5.37
C SER A 1 6.27 -55.13 5.51
N TYR A 2 5.13 -54.45 5.16
CA TYR A 2 3.79 -55.09 5.20
C TYR A 2 3.64 -56.21 4.16
N ALA A 3 4.22 -56.05 2.97
CA ALA A 3 4.23 -57.06 1.93
C ALA A 3 5.02 -58.32 2.37
N GLU A 4 6.15 -58.15 3.01
CA GLU A 4 6.97 -59.22 3.59
C GLU A 4 6.22 -60.01 4.64
N ASN A 5 5.38 -59.30 5.44
CA ASN A 5 4.55 -59.92 6.49
C ASN A 5 3.20 -60.47 5.98
N GLN A 6 2.98 -60.53 4.65
CA GLN A 6 1.75 -61.02 3.99
C GLN A 6 0.46 -60.29 4.43
N GLN A 7 0.56 -59.04 4.90
CA GLN A 7 -0.60 -58.25 5.34
C GLN A 7 -1.25 -57.54 4.13
N ILE A 8 -1.90 -58.31 3.27
CA ILE A 8 -2.48 -57.84 1.98
C ILE A 8 -3.39 -56.63 2.18
N THR A 9 -4.24 -56.59 3.19
CA THR A 9 -5.17 -55.50 3.46
C THR A 9 -4.44 -54.21 3.87
N ALA A 10 -3.35 -54.32 4.63
CA ALA A 10 -2.53 -53.18 5.01
C ALA A 10 -1.77 -52.58 3.83
N VAL A 11 -1.15 -53.44 2.99
CA VAL A 11 -0.46 -53.03 1.77
C VAL A 11 -1.43 -52.32 0.83
N ARG A 12 -2.60 -52.90 0.59
CA ARG A 12 -3.64 -52.30 -0.26
C ARG A 12 -4.05 -50.90 0.24
N LYS A 13 -4.29 -50.74 1.53
CA LYS A 13 -4.63 -49.42 2.13
C LYS A 13 -3.52 -48.38 1.90
N VAL A 14 -2.25 -48.82 2.01
CA VAL A 14 -1.11 -47.92 1.78
C VAL A 14 -1.05 -47.47 0.31
N PHE A 15 -1.17 -48.43 -0.63
CA PHE A 15 -1.21 -48.11 -2.06
C PHE A 15 -2.39 -47.19 -2.38
N GLN A 16 -3.60 -47.53 -1.96
CA GLN A 16 -4.81 -46.74 -2.23
C GLN A 16 -4.70 -45.32 -1.68
N ARG A 17 -4.08 -45.12 -0.51
CA ARG A 17 -3.79 -43.81 0.04
C ARG A 17 -2.72 -43.08 -0.78
N GLY A 18 -1.70 -43.78 -1.27
CA GLY A 18 -0.61 -43.19 -2.04
C GLY A 18 -1.05 -42.70 -3.43
N VAL A 19 -1.80 -43.53 -4.16
CA VAL A 19 -2.20 -43.21 -5.56
C VAL A 19 -3.21 -42.08 -5.69
N VAL A 20 -3.89 -41.69 -4.60
CA VAL A 20 -4.81 -40.55 -4.60
C VAL A 20 -4.15 -39.25 -4.17
N ASN A 21 -2.92 -39.31 -3.67
CA ASN A 21 -2.16 -38.13 -3.26
C ASN A 21 -1.24 -37.66 -4.38
N PRO A 22 -1.25 -36.37 -4.74
CA PRO A 22 -0.30 -35.81 -5.69
C PRO A 22 1.13 -35.94 -5.14
N MET A 23 1.97 -36.67 -5.85
CA MET A 23 3.37 -36.84 -5.48
C MET A 23 4.26 -37.05 -6.71
N ILE A 24 5.55 -36.86 -6.55
CA ILE A 24 6.55 -37.12 -7.57
C ILE A 24 6.50 -38.59 -7.91
N ASN A 25 6.54 -38.93 -9.22
CA ASN A 25 6.47 -40.29 -9.74
C ASN A 25 5.18 -41.08 -9.38
N ILE A 26 4.05 -40.36 -9.28
CA ILE A 26 2.74 -40.98 -9.02
C ILE A 26 2.36 -42.02 -10.09
N GLU A 27 2.86 -41.86 -11.34
CA GLU A 27 2.63 -42.78 -12.44
C GLU A 27 3.32 -44.15 -12.21
N GLY A 28 4.53 -44.13 -11.64
CA GLY A 28 5.23 -45.33 -11.20
C GLY A 28 4.47 -46.04 -10.08
N LEU A 29 4.06 -45.30 -9.06
CA LEU A 29 3.28 -45.87 -7.96
C LEU A 29 1.94 -46.48 -8.42
N TRP A 30 1.27 -45.88 -9.40
CA TRP A 30 0.05 -46.40 -9.98
C TRP A 30 0.30 -47.73 -10.70
N LYS A 31 1.39 -47.80 -11.47
CA LYS A 31 1.80 -49.05 -12.16
C LYS A 31 2.08 -50.15 -11.16
N ASP A 32 2.81 -49.86 -10.09
CA ASP A 32 3.11 -50.81 -9.02
C ASP A 32 1.84 -51.29 -8.30
N TYR A 33 0.89 -50.39 -8.05
CA TYR A 33 -0.42 -50.74 -7.49
C TYR A 33 -1.20 -51.69 -8.41
N CYS A 34 -1.28 -51.37 -9.71
CA CYS A 34 -1.96 -52.25 -10.67
C CYS A 34 -1.31 -53.65 -10.74
N GLN A 35 0.02 -53.73 -10.76
CA GLN A 35 0.74 -55.00 -10.74
C GLN A 35 0.49 -55.77 -9.43
N TYR A 36 0.48 -55.07 -8.29
CA TYR A 36 0.20 -55.67 -7.00
C TYR A 36 -1.21 -56.28 -6.94
N GLU A 37 -2.26 -55.57 -7.36
CA GLU A 37 -3.62 -56.10 -7.38
C GLU A 37 -3.77 -57.28 -8.34
N GLN A 38 -3.11 -57.22 -9.50
CA GLN A 38 -3.07 -58.37 -10.46
C GLN A 38 -2.39 -59.60 -9.89
N SER A 39 -1.34 -59.43 -9.09
CA SER A 39 -0.63 -60.53 -8.44
C SER A 39 -1.44 -61.23 -7.35
N ILE A 40 -2.37 -60.51 -6.69
CA ILE A 40 -3.22 -61.05 -5.63
C ILE A 40 -4.42 -61.79 -6.22
N ASN A 41 -5.21 -61.12 -7.05
CA ASN A 41 -6.41 -61.68 -7.67
C ASN A 41 -6.79 -60.92 -8.95
N PRO A 42 -6.49 -61.50 -10.15
CA PRO A 42 -6.76 -60.86 -11.43
C PRO A 42 -8.24 -60.51 -11.65
N LEU A 43 -9.19 -61.29 -11.08
CA LEU A 43 -10.62 -61.06 -11.25
C LEU A 43 -11.12 -59.79 -10.55
N ILE A 44 -10.53 -59.46 -9.42
CA ILE A 44 -10.92 -58.32 -8.61
C ILE A 44 -10.05 -57.09 -8.93
N ALA A 45 -8.86 -57.30 -9.43
CA ALA A 45 -7.87 -56.27 -9.74
C ALA A 45 -8.45 -55.11 -10.56
N LYS A 46 -9.19 -55.47 -11.64
CA LYS A 46 -9.82 -54.45 -12.50
C LYS A 46 -10.77 -53.54 -11.73
N LYS A 47 -11.65 -54.10 -10.90
CA LYS A 47 -12.57 -53.32 -10.08
C LYS A 47 -11.84 -52.44 -9.07
N MET A 48 -10.82 -52.95 -8.38
CA MET A 48 -10.03 -52.21 -7.38
C MET A 48 -9.28 -51.03 -7.99
N THR A 49 -8.79 -51.17 -9.23
CA THR A 49 -8.12 -50.08 -9.95
C THR A 49 -9.11 -49.10 -10.57
N GLU A 50 -10.26 -49.53 -11.08
CA GLU A 50 -11.32 -48.66 -11.59
C GLU A 50 -11.90 -47.78 -10.48
N ASP A 51 -12.14 -48.34 -9.29
CA ASP A 51 -12.67 -47.59 -8.12
C ASP A 51 -11.76 -46.40 -7.74
N ARG A 52 -10.44 -46.51 -7.93
CA ARG A 52 -9.47 -45.44 -7.63
C ARG A 52 -9.00 -44.67 -8.86
N GLY A 53 -9.40 -45.05 -10.04
CA GLY A 53 -8.92 -44.49 -11.30
C GLY A 53 -9.22 -43.00 -11.44
N ARG A 54 -10.42 -42.53 -11.03
CA ARG A 54 -10.79 -41.10 -11.10
C ARG A 54 -9.95 -40.25 -10.16
N GLU A 55 -9.77 -40.72 -8.93
CA GLU A 55 -8.96 -40.01 -7.91
C GLU A 55 -7.48 -39.96 -8.35
N TYR A 56 -6.96 -41.04 -8.91
CA TYR A 56 -5.61 -41.10 -9.47
C TYR A 56 -5.41 -40.11 -10.64
N ILE A 57 -6.36 -40.03 -11.58
CA ILE A 57 -6.27 -39.08 -12.71
C ILE A 57 -6.22 -37.65 -12.20
N ASN A 58 -7.04 -37.31 -11.19
CA ASN A 58 -7.02 -36.00 -10.55
C ASN A 58 -5.68 -35.75 -9.83
N ALA A 59 -5.21 -36.71 -9.05
CA ALA A 59 -3.93 -36.59 -8.34
C ALA A 59 -2.74 -36.44 -9.31
N ARG A 60 -2.75 -37.17 -10.42
CA ARG A 60 -1.75 -37.06 -11.51
C ARG A 60 -1.76 -35.67 -12.15
N ARG A 61 -2.95 -35.10 -12.43
CA ARG A 61 -3.09 -33.76 -12.97
C ARG A 61 -2.48 -32.74 -12.01
N VAL A 62 -2.86 -32.81 -10.73
CA VAL A 62 -2.36 -31.91 -9.68
C VAL A 62 -0.85 -32.06 -9.50
N ALA A 63 -0.29 -33.28 -9.59
CA ALA A 63 1.16 -33.49 -9.50
C ALA A 63 1.91 -32.78 -10.65
N LYS A 64 1.39 -32.80 -11.88
CA LYS A 64 1.97 -32.08 -13.01
C LYS A 64 1.86 -30.55 -12.86
N GLU A 65 0.73 -30.06 -12.38
CA GLU A 65 0.55 -28.64 -12.06
C GLU A 65 1.54 -28.20 -10.98
N TYR A 66 1.73 -29.01 -9.94
CA TYR A 66 2.69 -28.76 -8.86
C TYR A 66 4.12 -28.63 -9.40
N GLU A 67 4.56 -29.52 -10.29
CA GLU A 67 5.88 -29.43 -10.92
C GLU A 67 6.05 -28.14 -11.73
N ALA A 68 5.00 -27.69 -12.42
CA ALA A 68 5.01 -26.45 -13.19
C ALA A 68 5.10 -25.21 -12.29
N VAL A 69 4.30 -25.16 -11.21
CA VAL A 69 4.24 -24.04 -10.28
C VAL A 69 5.51 -23.93 -9.44
N THR A 70 6.13 -25.06 -9.09
CA THR A 70 7.35 -25.09 -8.27
C THR A 70 8.64 -25.04 -9.10
N ARG A 71 8.53 -24.85 -10.42
CA ARG A 71 9.72 -24.74 -11.29
C ARG A 71 10.55 -23.51 -10.90
N GLY A 72 11.85 -23.71 -10.63
CA GLY A 72 12.76 -22.67 -10.18
C GLY A 72 12.73 -22.39 -8.67
N LEU A 73 11.81 -23.01 -7.93
CA LEU A 73 11.73 -22.90 -6.49
C LEU A 73 12.82 -23.75 -5.82
N ASN A 74 13.71 -23.11 -5.08
CA ASN A 74 14.74 -23.83 -4.33
C ASN A 74 14.28 -24.06 -2.88
N LYS A 75 13.93 -25.30 -2.56
CA LYS A 75 13.45 -25.72 -1.24
C LYS A 75 14.56 -26.02 -0.22
N ASN A 76 15.81 -25.97 -0.65
CA ASN A 76 16.96 -26.28 0.18
C ASN A 76 17.74 -25.03 0.59
N LEU A 77 17.23 -23.84 0.29
CA LEU A 77 17.86 -22.60 0.75
C LEU A 77 17.76 -22.49 2.26
N PRO A 78 18.86 -22.18 2.96
CA PRO A 78 18.81 -21.91 4.38
C PRO A 78 18.08 -20.59 4.64
N SER A 79 17.32 -20.54 5.75
CA SER A 79 16.71 -19.29 6.18
C SER A 79 17.79 -18.32 6.69
N VAL A 80 17.91 -17.20 6.02
CA VAL A 80 18.81 -16.09 6.40
C VAL A 80 18.03 -14.79 6.53
N PRO A 81 18.50 -13.82 7.32
CA PRO A 81 17.87 -12.49 7.36
C PRO A 81 17.84 -11.85 5.98
N PRO A 82 16.76 -11.09 5.63
CA PRO A 82 16.61 -10.45 4.33
C PRO A 82 17.82 -9.59 3.94
N GLN A 83 18.36 -9.83 2.75
CA GLN A 83 19.51 -9.11 2.21
C GLN A 83 19.16 -8.17 1.06
N ASN A 84 17.87 -8.13 0.66
CA ASN A 84 17.35 -7.33 -0.45
C ASN A 84 17.98 -7.64 -1.82
N ASN A 85 18.38 -8.89 -2.03
CA ASN A 85 18.90 -9.37 -3.30
C ASN A 85 17.76 -9.68 -4.29
N PRO A 86 17.95 -9.46 -5.61
CA PRO A 86 16.92 -9.78 -6.62
C PRO A 86 16.58 -11.27 -6.65
N ASP A 87 17.55 -12.15 -6.43
CA ASP A 87 17.33 -13.61 -6.37
C ASP A 87 16.45 -14.00 -5.17
N GLU A 88 16.64 -13.35 -4.02
CA GLU A 88 15.80 -13.52 -2.84
C GLU A 88 14.36 -13.08 -3.13
N ALA A 89 14.17 -11.91 -3.73
CA ALA A 89 12.85 -11.42 -4.13
C ALA A 89 12.15 -12.39 -5.08
N GLN A 90 12.87 -12.95 -6.05
CA GLN A 90 12.33 -13.95 -6.96
C GLN A 90 11.90 -15.25 -6.23
N GLN A 91 12.70 -15.72 -5.27
CA GLN A 91 12.32 -16.89 -4.47
C GLN A 91 11.09 -16.62 -3.60
N VAL A 92 10.98 -15.43 -2.99
CA VAL A 92 9.79 -15.01 -2.24
C VAL A 92 8.54 -15.05 -3.13
N ASP A 93 8.64 -14.51 -4.35
CA ASP A 93 7.52 -14.52 -5.31
C ASP A 93 7.13 -15.94 -5.74
N LEU A 94 8.10 -16.81 -5.95
CA LEU A 94 7.83 -18.22 -6.30
C LEU A 94 7.14 -18.96 -5.15
N TRP A 95 7.55 -18.72 -3.89
CA TRP A 95 6.87 -19.28 -2.72
C TRP A 95 5.44 -18.76 -2.61
N LYS A 96 5.22 -17.45 -2.78
CA LYS A 96 3.87 -16.85 -2.77
C LYS A 96 2.97 -17.41 -3.86
N LYS A 97 3.51 -17.62 -5.07
CA LYS A 97 2.77 -18.28 -6.17
C LYS A 97 2.39 -19.72 -5.84
N TYR A 98 3.31 -20.49 -5.27
CA TYR A 98 3.03 -21.87 -4.86
C TYR A 98 1.95 -21.93 -3.78
N ILE A 99 2.04 -21.10 -2.74
CA ILE A 99 1.05 -21.03 -1.67
C ILE A 99 -0.32 -20.57 -2.22
N ALA A 100 -0.35 -19.58 -3.11
CA ALA A 100 -1.58 -19.12 -3.75
C ALA A 100 -2.25 -20.22 -4.59
N TRP A 101 -1.45 -21.02 -5.31
CA TRP A 101 -1.95 -22.16 -6.04
C TRP A 101 -2.56 -23.24 -5.12
N GLU A 102 -1.93 -23.56 -3.99
CA GLU A 102 -2.50 -24.48 -2.99
C GLU A 102 -3.79 -23.95 -2.37
N LYS A 103 -3.87 -22.63 -2.09
CA LYS A 103 -5.12 -21.97 -1.63
C LYS A 103 -6.26 -22.07 -2.64
N GLY A 104 -5.92 -22.16 -3.93
CA GLY A 104 -6.88 -22.35 -5.03
C GLY A 104 -7.52 -23.75 -5.09
N ASN A 105 -7.24 -24.62 -4.12
CA ASN A 105 -7.80 -25.99 -4.05
C ASN A 105 -7.55 -26.82 -5.34
N PRO A 106 -6.30 -27.10 -5.70
CA PRO A 106 -5.99 -27.81 -6.94
C PRO A 106 -6.59 -29.22 -7.01
N LEU A 107 -6.81 -29.87 -5.85
CA LEU A 107 -7.49 -31.16 -5.76
C LEU A 107 -9.00 -31.10 -6.01
N ARG A 108 -9.60 -29.90 -5.96
CA ARG A 108 -11.05 -29.69 -6.09
C ARG A 108 -11.85 -30.52 -5.08
N THR A 109 -11.35 -30.63 -3.87
CA THR A 109 -12.02 -31.32 -2.76
C THR A 109 -12.95 -30.37 -2.01
N GLU A 110 -14.02 -30.90 -1.44
CA GLU A 110 -14.92 -30.15 -0.56
C GLU A 110 -14.45 -30.17 0.91
N ASP A 111 -13.47 -31.02 1.23
CA ASP A 111 -12.90 -31.14 2.56
C ASP A 111 -11.98 -29.94 2.88
N HIS A 112 -12.53 -28.94 3.57
CA HIS A 112 -11.78 -27.76 3.97
C HIS A 112 -10.64 -28.06 4.96
N ALA A 113 -10.76 -29.08 5.80
CA ALA A 113 -9.69 -29.47 6.69
C ALA A 113 -8.48 -30.02 5.93
N LEU A 114 -8.73 -30.78 4.86
CA LEU A 114 -7.67 -31.28 3.98
C LEU A 114 -7.01 -30.12 3.20
N ILE A 115 -7.80 -29.20 2.66
CA ILE A 115 -7.28 -28.02 1.98
C ILE A 115 -6.37 -27.22 2.92
N THR A 116 -6.85 -26.94 4.14
CA THR A 116 -6.08 -26.20 5.15
C THR A 116 -4.76 -26.89 5.48
N LYS A 117 -4.76 -28.20 5.68
CA LYS A 117 -3.53 -28.96 5.95
C LYS A 117 -2.53 -28.90 4.80
N ARG A 118 -2.99 -28.95 3.55
CA ARG A 118 -2.12 -28.83 2.37
C ARG A 118 -1.49 -27.46 2.25
N VAL A 119 -2.29 -26.40 2.43
CA VAL A 119 -1.79 -25.03 2.40
C VAL A 119 -0.81 -24.78 3.55
N MET A 120 -1.12 -25.30 4.75
CA MET A 120 -0.19 -25.19 5.89
C MET A 120 1.11 -25.95 5.66
N PHE A 121 1.06 -27.09 5.00
CA PHE A 121 2.27 -27.79 4.61
C PHE A 121 3.15 -26.96 3.66
N ALA A 122 2.54 -26.23 2.73
CA ALA A 122 3.28 -25.31 1.86
C ALA A 122 3.89 -24.13 2.66
N TYR A 123 3.14 -23.57 3.62
CA TYR A 123 3.66 -22.54 4.51
C TYR A 123 4.81 -23.05 5.39
N GLU A 124 4.70 -24.24 5.95
CA GLU A 124 5.77 -24.83 6.77
C GLU A 124 7.06 -25.05 5.96
N GLN A 125 6.95 -25.53 4.72
CA GLN A 125 8.09 -25.63 3.82
C GLN A 125 8.68 -24.24 3.49
N CYS A 126 7.83 -23.25 3.25
CA CYS A 126 8.26 -21.87 3.00
C CYS A 126 9.02 -21.30 4.21
N LEU A 127 8.54 -21.53 5.43
CA LEU A 127 9.15 -21.05 6.66
C LEU A 127 10.53 -21.67 6.93
N LEU A 128 10.83 -22.85 6.40
CA LEU A 128 12.18 -23.42 6.46
C LEU A 128 13.20 -22.60 5.64
N CYS A 129 12.74 -21.96 4.56
CA CYS A 129 13.59 -21.14 3.68
C CYS A 129 13.50 -19.64 4.02
N LEU A 130 12.30 -19.16 4.35
CA LEU A 130 11.99 -17.75 4.56
C LEU A 130 11.57 -17.43 6.00
N GLY A 131 12.09 -18.15 6.98
CA GLY A 131 11.71 -18.00 8.39
C GLY A 131 12.04 -16.64 9.01
N HIS A 132 12.91 -15.82 8.39
CA HIS A 132 13.19 -14.45 8.80
C HIS A 132 12.26 -13.40 8.19
N HIS A 133 11.25 -13.82 7.40
CA HIS A 133 10.24 -12.95 6.82
C HIS A 133 8.98 -12.92 7.70
N PRO A 134 8.66 -11.81 8.37
CA PRO A 134 7.53 -11.74 9.30
C PRO A 134 6.17 -11.88 8.63
N ASP A 135 6.07 -11.47 7.35
CA ASP A 135 4.85 -11.57 6.54
C ASP A 135 4.40 -13.03 6.35
N ILE A 136 5.34 -13.95 6.14
CA ILE A 136 5.02 -15.38 5.96
C ILE A 136 4.42 -15.98 7.23
N TRP A 137 4.97 -15.65 8.41
CA TRP A 137 4.41 -16.09 9.69
C TRP A 137 3.00 -15.55 9.91
N TYR A 138 2.81 -14.27 9.62
CA TYR A 138 1.52 -13.61 9.76
C TYR A 138 0.48 -14.20 8.80
N GLU A 139 0.83 -14.38 7.52
CA GLU A 139 -0.05 -14.97 6.51
C GLU A 139 -0.45 -16.41 6.85
N ALA A 140 0.49 -17.24 7.34
CA ALA A 140 0.23 -18.60 7.77
C ALA A 140 -0.77 -18.66 8.93
N ALA A 141 -0.54 -17.84 9.97
CA ALA A 141 -1.43 -17.78 11.12
C ALA A 141 -2.82 -17.23 10.76
N THR A 142 -2.88 -16.17 9.95
CA THR A 142 -4.14 -15.58 9.47
C THR A 142 -4.93 -16.57 8.60
N TYR A 143 -4.27 -17.37 7.78
CA TYR A 143 -4.93 -18.40 6.99
C TYR A 143 -5.56 -19.47 7.87
N LEU A 144 -4.86 -19.91 8.93
CA LEU A 144 -5.41 -20.84 9.92
C LEU A 144 -6.62 -20.23 10.66
N GLU A 145 -6.55 -18.96 11.03
CA GLU A 145 -7.66 -18.26 11.67
C GLU A 145 -8.90 -18.21 10.76
N GLN A 146 -8.71 -17.87 9.47
CA GLN A 146 -9.78 -17.84 8.48
C GLN A 146 -10.38 -19.24 8.28
N SER A 147 -9.53 -20.26 8.15
CA SER A 147 -9.96 -21.66 8.02
C SER A 147 -10.73 -22.15 9.24
N SER A 148 -10.30 -21.75 10.43
CA SER A 148 -11.00 -22.03 11.70
C SER A 148 -12.42 -21.43 11.70
N LYS A 149 -12.57 -20.18 11.26
CA LYS A 149 -13.88 -19.51 11.17
C LYS A 149 -14.80 -20.22 10.18
N ILE A 150 -14.30 -20.54 8.98
CA ILE A 150 -15.07 -21.24 7.94
C ILE A 150 -15.55 -22.62 8.42
N LEU A 151 -14.69 -23.39 9.10
CA LEU A 151 -15.06 -24.71 9.62
C LEU A 151 -16.06 -24.62 10.77
N THR A 152 -15.92 -23.63 11.65
CA THR A 152 -16.87 -23.38 12.73
C THR A 152 -18.25 -23.00 12.16
N GLU A 153 -18.31 -22.15 11.13
CA GLU A 153 -19.55 -21.78 10.44
C GLU A 153 -20.21 -22.98 9.74
N LYS A 154 -19.41 -23.92 9.22
CA LYS A 154 -19.90 -25.17 8.63
C LYS A 154 -20.33 -26.23 9.65
N GLY A 155 -20.18 -25.95 10.93
CA GLY A 155 -20.59 -26.83 12.02
C GLY A 155 -19.50 -27.75 12.56
N ASP A 156 -18.30 -27.77 12.00
CA ASP A 156 -17.16 -28.53 12.53
C ASP A 156 -16.37 -27.71 13.56
N GLN A 157 -16.93 -27.60 14.76
CA GLN A 157 -16.33 -26.84 15.85
C GLN A 157 -15.02 -27.44 16.35
N ASN A 158 -14.84 -28.76 16.24
CA ASN A 158 -13.63 -29.43 16.71
C ASN A 158 -12.44 -29.10 15.80
N ALA A 159 -12.61 -29.21 14.48
CA ALA A 159 -11.58 -28.80 13.52
C ALA A 159 -11.33 -27.29 13.59
N GLY A 160 -12.39 -26.48 13.74
CA GLY A 160 -12.25 -25.04 13.92
C GLY A 160 -11.37 -24.68 15.12
N LYS A 161 -11.64 -25.27 16.28
CA LYS A 161 -10.84 -25.06 17.49
C LYS A 161 -9.39 -25.54 17.31
N MET A 162 -9.19 -26.70 16.68
CA MET A 162 -7.85 -27.25 16.42
C MET A 162 -7.02 -26.27 15.58
N PHE A 163 -7.55 -25.74 14.47
CA PHE A 163 -6.82 -24.78 13.64
C PHE A 163 -6.61 -23.43 14.31
N ALA A 164 -7.54 -22.98 15.17
CA ALA A 164 -7.31 -21.78 15.98
C ALA A 164 -6.17 -21.96 16.98
N ASP A 165 -6.05 -23.14 17.59
CA ASP A 165 -4.95 -23.44 18.52
C ASP A 165 -3.62 -23.62 17.75
N GLU A 166 -3.67 -24.19 16.55
CA GLU A 166 -2.51 -24.28 15.64
C GLU A 166 -2.02 -22.90 15.22
N ALA A 167 -2.90 -21.94 14.91
CA ALA A 167 -2.55 -20.56 14.63
C ALA A 167 -1.78 -19.92 15.81
N GLY A 168 -2.27 -20.11 17.02
CA GLY A 168 -1.57 -19.68 18.23
C GLY A 168 -0.19 -20.34 18.40
N SER A 169 -0.06 -21.61 18.01
CA SER A 169 1.22 -22.33 18.02
C SER A 169 2.21 -21.78 16.98
N VAL A 170 1.73 -21.41 15.78
CA VAL A 170 2.56 -20.77 14.75
C VAL A 170 3.14 -19.45 15.26
N TYR A 171 2.31 -18.58 15.86
CA TYR A 171 2.78 -17.33 16.44
C TYR A 171 3.77 -17.57 17.61
N GLU A 172 3.46 -18.49 18.53
CA GLU A 172 4.34 -18.80 19.66
C GLU A 172 5.71 -19.29 19.17
N ARG A 173 5.72 -20.16 18.16
CA ARG A 173 6.96 -20.64 17.53
C ARG A 173 7.73 -19.49 16.89
N ALA A 174 7.07 -18.60 16.15
CA ALA A 174 7.70 -17.43 15.55
C ALA A 174 8.46 -16.59 16.57
N VAL A 175 7.78 -16.18 17.66
CA VAL A 175 8.36 -15.31 18.70
C VAL A 175 9.35 -16.02 19.63
N THR A 176 9.38 -17.35 19.64
CA THR A 176 10.38 -18.12 20.42
C THR A 176 11.63 -18.44 19.63
N THR A 177 11.55 -18.44 18.29
CA THR A 177 12.65 -18.85 17.41
C THR A 177 13.26 -17.65 16.66
N LEU A 178 12.86 -17.43 15.42
CA LEU A 178 13.52 -16.49 14.51
C LEU A 178 13.01 -15.04 14.66
N MET A 179 11.78 -14.84 15.15
CA MET A 179 11.15 -13.53 15.27
C MET A 179 11.19 -12.94 16.69
N LYS A 180 12.18 -13.32 17.50
CA LYS A 180 12.30 -12.91 18.93
C LYS A 180 12.28 -11.40 19.13
N ASN A 181 12.86 -10.64 18.20
CA ASN A 181 12.99 -9.19 18.29
C ASN A 181 12.04 -8.45 17.32
N ASN A 182 11.16 -9.17 16.63
CA ASN A 182 10.24 -8.57 15.66
C ASN A 182 8.91 -8.16 16.32
N MET A 183 8.77 -6.89 16.63
CA MET A 183 7.56 -6.36 17.30
C MET A 183 6.28 -6.61 16.52
N LEU A 184 6.32 -6.58 15.17
CA LEU A 184 5.14 -6.78 14.33
C LEU A 184 4.47 -8.13 14.60
N VAL A 185 5.28 -9.20 14.68
CA VAL A 185 4.77 -10.55 14.94
C VAL A 185 4.20 -10.66 16.35
N TYR A 186 4.83 -10.01 17.35
CA TYR A 186 4.29 -9.96 18.71
C TYR A 186 2.96 -9.23 18.77
N PHE A 187 2.80 -8.12 18.05
CA PHE A 187 1.53 -7.37 18.03
C PHE A 187 0.42 -8.16 17.34
N ALA A 188 0.72 -8.80 16.22
CA ALA A 188 -0.23 -9.68 15.54
C ALA A 188 -0.65 -10.86 16.41
N TYR A 189 0.30 -11.45 17.16
CA TYR A 189 0.02 -12.51 18.12
C TYR A 189 -0.85 -12.03 19.28
N ALA A 190 -0.55 -10.84 19.82
CA ALA A 190 -1.34 -10.24 20.89
C ALA A 190 -2.78 -9.98 20.43
N ASP A 191 -2.98 -9.39 19.24
CA ASP A 191 -4.30 -9.13 18.67
C ASP A 191 -5.08 -10.43 18.43
N PHE A 192 -4.41 -11.47 17.93
CA PHE A 192 -5.02 -12.80 17.75
C PHE A 192 -5.52 -13.38 19.07
N GLU A 193 -4.72 -13.38 20.15
CA GLU A 193 -5.15 -13.90 21.45
C GLU A 193 -6.14 -12.96 22.16
N GLU A 194 -6.08 -11.64 21.93
CA GLU A 194 -7.09 -10.68 22.39
C GLU A 194 -8.46 -10.99 21.76
N SER A 195 -8.51 -11.30 20.46
CA SER A 195 -9.74 -11.69 19.76
C SER A 195 -10.38 -12.97 20.35
N ARG A 196 -9.55 -13.84 20.92
CA ARG A 196 -9.96 -15.06 21.62
C ARG A 196 -10.24 -14.84 23.12
N MET A 197 -10.20 -13.60 23.59
CA MET A 197 -10.39 -13.21 25.00
C MET A 197 -9.41 -13.87 25.99
N LYS A 198 -8.22 -14.27 25.51
CA LYS A 198 -7.18 -14.88 26.34
C LYS A 198 -6.24 -13.81 26.92
N TYR A 199 -6.77 -12.89 27.70
CA TYR A 199 -6.08 -11.68 28.17
C TYR A 199 -4.80 -11.97 28.96
N GLU A 200 -4.82 -13.00 29.81
CA GLU A 200 -3.61 -13.43 30.55
C GLU A 200 -2.45 -13.80 29.62
N LYS A 201 -2.79 -14.46 28.50
CA LYS A 201 -1.78 -14.82 27.51
C LYS A 201 -1.23 -13.59 26.81
N VAL A 202 -2.08 -12.61 26.49
CA VAL A 202 -1.67 -11.33 25.90
C VAL A 202 -0.72 -10.58 26.84
N HIS A 203 -1.00 -10.54 28.14
CA HIS A 203 -0.07 -9.98 29.11
C HIS A 203 1.28 -10.69 29.11
N GLY A 204 1.28 -12.03 29.00
CA GLY A 204 2.50 -12.83 28.87
C GLY A 204 3.31 -12.48 27.61
N ILE A 205 2.63 -12.29 26.48
CA ILE A 205 3.24 -11.91 25.21
C ILE A 205 3.94 -10.55 25.32
N TYR A 206 3.26 -9.54 25.85
CA TYR A 206 3.86 -8.20 26.03
C TYR A 206 5.01 -8.23 27.05
N LYS A 207 4.88 -8.94 28.16
CA LYS A 207 5.97 -9.08 29.14
C LYS A 207 7.21 -9.74 28.54
N LYS A 208 7.02 -10.77 27.69
CA LYS A 208 8.08 -11.44 26.97
C LYS A 208 8.79 -10.50 26.01
N LEU A 209 8.02 -9.69 25.24
CA LEU A 209 8.58 -8.69 24.34
C LEU A 209 9.39 -7.62 25.09
N LEU A 210 8.86 -7.09 26.20
CA LEU A 210 9.52 -6.07 27.01
C LEU A 210 10.79 -6.57 27.70
N ALA A 211 10.91 -7.87 27.94
CA ALA A 211 12.11 -8.49 28.50
C ALA A 211 13.30 -8.54 27.52
N ALA A 212 13.05 -8.40 26.20
CA ALA A 212 14.10 -8.35 25.19
C ALA A 212 14.94 -7.07 25.35
N GLN A 213 16.28 -7.21 25.41
CA GLN A 213 17.19 -6.09 25.65
C GLN A 213 17.54 -5.32 24.37
N ASP A 214 17.50 -5.99 23.22
CA ASP A 214 17.99 -5.46 21.94
C ASP A 214 16.97 -4.60 21.20
N ILE A 215 15.81 -4.32 21.82
CA ILE A 215 14.74 -3.55 21.19
C ILE A 215 14.45 -2.25 21.96
N ASN A 216 13.95 -1.24 21.23
CA ASN A 216 13.39 -0.05 21.84
C ASN A 216 11.94 -0.36 22.28
N PRO A 217 11.64 -0.45 23.60
CA PRO A 217 10.33 -0.90 24.08
C PRO A 217 9.24 0.15 23.99
N THR A 218 9.53 1.35 23.52
CA THR A 218 8.58 2.48 23.48
C THR A 218 7.26 2.11 22.79
N LEU A 219 7.33 1.55 21.58
CA LEU A 219 6.14 1.16 20.83
C LEU A 219 5.42 -0.03 21.50
N ALA A 220 6.17 -0.99 22.06
CA ALA A 220 5.61 -2.12 22.78
C ALA A 220 4.80 -1.65 23.99
N PHE A 221 5.31 -0.73 24.79
CA PHE A 221 4.55 -0.13 25.90
C PHE A 221 3.30 0.60 25.45
N ILE A 222 3.37 1.34 24.32
CA ILE A 222 2.20 2.06 23.79
C ILE A 222 1.10 1.07 23.39
N GLN A 223 1.44 0.01 22.65
CA GLN A 223 0.46 -1.01 22.26
C GLN A 223 -0.07 -1.78 23.48
N TYR A 224 0.79 -2.06 24.44
CA TYR A 224 0.39 -2.72 25.68
C TYR A 224 -0.58 -1.86 26.52
N MET A 225 -0.34 -0.55 26.61
CA MET A 225 -1.28 0.37 27.26
C MET A 225 -2.64 0.40 26.53
N LYS A 226 -2.62 0.44 25.20
CA LYS A 226 -3.85 0.41 24.38
C LYS A 226 -4.66 -0.88 24.61
N PHE A 227 -3.99 -2.03 24.62
CA PHE A 227 -4.60 -3.32 24.95
C PHE A 227 -5.21 -3.30 26.36
N ALA A 228 -4.43 -2.97 27.37
CA ALA A 228 -4.88 -2.98 28.76
C ALA A 228 -6.08 -2.04 28.97
N ARG A 229 -6.11 -0.88 28.31
CA ARG A 229 -7.28 -0.01 28.34
C ARG A 229 -8.51 -0.68 27.71
N ARG A 230 -8.36 -1.39 26.58
CA ARG A 230 -9.49 -2.06 25.91
C ARG A 230 -10.03 -3.23 26.75
N ALA A 231 -9.14 -4.04 27.30
CA ALA A 231 -9.48 -5.27 28.00
C ALA A 231 -9.89 -5.04 29.47
N GLU A 232 -9.18 -4.15 30.20
CA GLU A 232 -9.29 -4.04 31.65
C GLU A 232 -9.61 -2.62 32.11
N GLY A 233 -9.56 -1.65 31.20
CA GLY A 233 -9.85 -0.25 31.46
C GLY A 233 -8.63 0.59 31.84
N ILE A 234 -8.89 1.88 32.12
CA ILE A 234 -7.85 2.91 32.26
C ILE A 234 -6.90 2.67 33.44
N LYS A 235 -7.36 2.01 34.49
CA LYS A 235 -6.53 1.74 35.69
C LYS A 235 -5.36 0.84 35.35
N SER A 236 -5.58 -0.20 34.57
CA SER A 236 -4.53 -1.12 34.11
C SER A 236 -3.56 -0.39 33.15
N ALA A 237 -4.06 0.41 32.22
CA ALA A 237 -3.22 1.22 31.34
C ALA A 237 -2.29 2.18 32.12
N ARG A 238 -2.78 2.79 33.20
CA ARG A 238 -1.96 3.65 34.08
C ARG A 238 -0.83 2.89 34.77
N GLN A 239 -1.06 1.62 35.15
CA GLN A 239 -0.01 0.78 35.73
C GLN A 239 1.10 0.51 34.73
N ILE A 240 0.71 0.19 33.48
CA ILE A 240 1.68 -0.03 32.40
C ILE A 240 2.44 1.26 32.06
N PHE A 241 1.77 2.41 32.06
CA PHE A 241 2.43 3.72 31.90
C PHE A 241 3.47 3.97 33.02
N LYS A 242 3.15 3.58 34.25
CA LYS A 242 4.12 3.68 35.37
C LYS A 242 5.36 2.84 35.09
N MET A 243 5.20 1.61 34.63
CA MET A 243 6.33 0.74 34.24
C MET A 243 7.13 1.34 33.07
N ALA A 244 6.44 1.84 32.05
CA ALA A 244 7.06 2.47 30.89
C ALA A 244 7.90 3.71 31.25
N ARG A 245 7.42 4.51 32.20
CA ARG A 245 8.11 5.71 32.68
C ARG A 245 9.39 5.39 33.46
N GLU A 246 9.41 4.25 34.13
CA GLU A 246 10.55 3.76 34.93
C GLU A 246 11.61 3.07 34.06
N ASP A 247 11.27 2.63 32.85
CA ASP A 247 12.20 2.02 31.90
C ASP A 247 12.99 3.10 31.14
N ASN A 248 14.30 3.12 31.32
CA ASN A 248 15.18 4.11 30.72
C ASN A 248 15.31 4.00 29.19
N ARG A 249 14.88 2.89 28.60
CA ARG A 249 14.91 2.65 27.14
C ARG A 249 13.75 3.32 26.43
N THR A 250 12.72 3.81 27.16
CA THR A 250 11.55 4.45 26.58
C THR A 250 11.81 5.91 26.24
N ASN A 251 11.17 6.36 25.16
CA ASN A 251 11.25 7.72 24.66
C ASN A 251 9.95 8.50 24.95
N TYR A 252 9.92 9.75 24.55
CA TYR A 252 8.84 10.70 24.80
C TYR A 252 7.46 10.26 24.29
N GLN A 253 7.40 9.44 23.23
CA GLN A 253 6.15 8.98 22.62
C GLN A 253 5.23 8.28 23.61
N VAL A 254 5.78 7.63 24.64
CA VAL A 254 4.98 6.99 25.68
C VAL A 254 4.16 8.01 26.47
N PHE A 255 4.76 9.18 26.76
CA PHE A 255 4.07 10.27 27.47
C PHE A 255 2.97 10.87 26.60
N VAL A 256 3.24 11.11 25.33
CA VAL A 256 2.24 11.61 24.38
C VAL A 256 1.08 10.63 24.28
N ALA A 257 1.37 9.34 24.08
CA ALA A 257 0.33 8.31 23.96
C ALA A 257 -0.52 8.19 25.24
N ALA A 258 0.11 8.24 26.41
CA ALA A 258 -0.60 8.18 27.69
C ALA A 258 -1.49 9.43 27.92
N ALA A 259 -0.98 10.61 27.61
CA ALA A 259 -1.74 11.87 27.76
C ALA A 259 -2.95 11.90 26.82
N LEU A 260 -2.76 11.52 25.53
CA LEU A 260 -3.86 11.44 24.58
C LEU A 260 -4.89 10.35 24.95
N MET A 261 -4.45 9.24 25.53
CA MET A 261 -5.36 8.20 26.03
C MET A 261 -6.22 8.72 27.19
N GLU A 262 -5.65 9.45 28.14
CA GLU A 262 -6.40 10.07 29.22
C GLU A 262 -7.41 11.10 28.71
N TYR A 263 -7.02 11.90 27.74
CA TYR A 263 -7.90 12.89 27.14
C TYR A 263 -9.05 12.28 26.34
N TYR A 264 -8.73 11.41 25.38
CA TYR A 264 -9.74 10.85 24.47
C TYR A 264 -10.60 9.76 25.09
N CYS A 265 -10.02 8.90 25.93
CA CYS A 265 -10.73 7.74 26.48
C CYS A 265 -11.35 8.03 27.86
N SER A 266 -10.60 8.67 28.77
CA SER A 266 -11.06 8.96 30.13
C SER A 266 -11.75 10.31 30.26
N LYS A 267 -11.60 11.20 29.24
CA LYS A 267 -12.06 12.59 29.27
C LYS A 267 -11.43 13.44 30.38
N GLU A 268 -10.28 13.00 30.91
CA GLU A 268 -9.56 13.61 32.01
C GLU A 268 -8.50 14.60 31.51
N LYS A 269 -8.93 15.80 31.11
CA LYS A 269 -8.05 16.86 30.61
C LYS A 269 -6.92 17.20 31.59
N THR A 270 -7.23 17.31 32.88
CA THR A 270 -6.27 17.68 33.93
C THR A 270 -5.16 16.65 34.10
N VAL A 271 -5.50 15.36 33.95
CA VAL A 271 -4.52 14.27 34.01
C VAL A 271 -3.62 14.30 32.77
N ALA A 272 -4.21 14.52 31.59
CA ALA A 272 -3.45 14.62 30.33
C ALA A 272 -2.42 15.76 30.40
N LEU A 273 -2.82 16.95 30.87
CA LEU A 273 -1.90 18.07 31.07
C LEU A 273 -0.78 17.75 32.07
N LYS A 274 -1.09 17.08 33.19
CA LYS A 274 -0.05 16.64 34.14
C LYS A 274 0.95 15.67 33.53
N ILE A 275 0.52 14.81 32.64
CA ILE A 275 1.41 13.88 31.94
C ILE A 275 2.30 14.65 30.96
N PHE A 276 1.76 15.59 30.20
CA PHE A 276 2.57 16.44 29.33
C PHE A 276 3.57 17.28 30.12
N GLU A 277 3.17 17.88 31.25
CA GLU A 277 4.10 18.63 32.10
C GLU A 277 5.20 17.74 32.71
N LEU A 278 4.85 16.51 33.05
CA LEU A 278 5.85 15.53 33.52
C LEU A 278 6.85 15.17 32.41
N GLY A 279 6.36 14.96 31.20
CA GLY A 279 7.22 14.70 30.04
C GLY A 279 8.08 15.91 29.65
N LEU A 280 7.56 17.14 29.79
CA LEU A 280 8.30 18.38 29.51
C LEU A 280 9.56 18.51 30.37
N LYS A 281 9.50 18.06 31.62
CA LYS A 281 10.67 18.05 32.51
C LYS A 281 11.79 17.10 32.00
N LYS A 282 11.44 16.01 31.35
CA LYS A 282 12.40 15.00 30.88
C LYS A 282 12.82 15.24 29.41
N TYR A 283 11.91 15.74 28.58
CA TYR A 283 12.07 15.83 27.13
C TYR A 283 11.92 17.27 26.58
N GLY A 284 12.13 18.28 27.42
CA GLY A 284 12.00 19.68 27.05
C GLY A 284 12.97 20.17 25.95
N GLY A 285 14.00 19.42 25.64
CA GLY A 285 14.93 19.69 24.54
C GLY A 285 14.58 18.96 23.22
N ILE A 286 13.49 18.17 23.19
CA ILE A 286 13.10 17.39 22.01
C ILE A 286 11.97 18.11 21.27
N PRO A 287 12.23 18.67 20.07
CA PRO A 287 11.25 19.48 19.34
C PRO A 287 9.97 18.72 19.01
N GLU A 288 10.09 17.47 18.60
CA GLU A 288 8.97 16.62 18.22
C GLU A 288 8.00 16.39 19.40
N TYR A 289 8.53 16.29 20.62
CA TYR A 289 7.70 16.22 21.82
C TYR A 289 6.98 17.54 22.09
N LEU A 290 7.70 18.63 21.94
CA LEU A 290 7.17 19.98 22.17
C LEU A 290 6.05 20.30 21.19
N LEU A 291 6.23 19.97 19.92
CA LEU A 291 5.21 20.14 18.88
C LEU A 291 3.94 19.32 19.20
N CYS A 292 4.08 18.06 19.63
CA CYS A 292 2.92 17.26 20.07
C CYS A 292 2.17 17.91 21.24
N TYR A 293 2.90 18.51 22.19
CA TYR A 293 2.28 19.18 23.33
C TYR A 293 1.60 20.49 22.91
N MET A 294 2.21 21.26 22.04
CA MET A 294 1.65 22.49 21.47
C MET A 294 0.39 22.22 20.66
N ASP A 295 0.41 21.20 19.79
CA ASP A 295 -0.76 20.79 19.03
C ASP A 295 -1.91 20.35 19.95
N PHE A 296 -1.59 19.63 21.03
CA PHE A 296 -2.59 19.27 22.04
C PHE A 296 -3.18 20.52 22.74
N MET A 297 -2.36 21.48 23.10
CA MET A 297 -2.81 22.73 23.73
C MET A 297 -3.68 23.56 22.79
N SER A 298 -3.30 23.67 21.54
CA SER A 298 -4.09 24.32 20.49
C SER A 298 -5.45 23.65 20.30
N HIS A 299 -5.49 22.32 20.34
CA HIS A 299 -6.73 21.55 20.26
C HIS A 299 -7.67 21.81 21.44
N LEU A 300 -7.14 22.19 22.59
CA LEU A 300 -7.95 22.54 23.76
C LEU A 300 -8.59 23.93 23.68
N ASN A 301 -8.24 24.76 22.69
CA ASN A 301 -8.66 26.16 22.53
C ASN A 301 -8.33 27.01 23.76
N GLU A 302 -7.19 26.75 24.39
CA GLU A 302 -6.70 27.54 25.53
C GLU A 302 -5.58 28.49 25.09
N ASP A 303 -5.93 29.53 24.35
CA ASP A 303 -4.98 30.40 23.64
C ASP A 303 -3.90 30.99 24.55
N ASN A 304 -4.28 31.49 25.73
CA ASN A 304 -3.32 32.08 26.66
C ASN A 304 -2.33 31.04 27.20
N ASN A 305 -2.80 29.85 27.52
CA ASN A 305 -1.93 28.77 28.01
C ASN A 305 -1.01 28.26 26.90
N THR A 306 -1.52 28.22 25.66
CA THR A 306 -0.73 27.87 24.48
C THR A 306 0.37 28.89 24.22
N ARG A 307 0.08 30.20 24.30
CA ARG A 307 1.09 31.29 24.22
C ARG A 307 2.17 31.14 25.29
N VAL A 308 1.76 30.93 26.53
CA VAL A 308 2.68 30.77 27.67
C VAL A 308 3.58 29.55 27.44
N LEU A 309 3.06 28.46 26.87
CA LEU A 309 3.86 27.28 26.55
C LEU A 309 4.92 27.58 25.47
N TYR A 310 4.53 28.24 24.35
CA TYR A 310 5.47 28.67 23.33
C TYR A 310 6.58 29.55 23.90
N GLU A 311 6.21 30.58 24.66
CA GLU A 311 7.17 31.48 25.26
C GLU A 311 8.12 30.78 26.25
N ARG A 312 7.59 29.91 27.10
CA ARG A 312 8.39 29.12 28.04
C ARG A 312 9.40 28.21 27.33
N VAL A 313 8.99 27.54 26.27
CA VAL A 313 9.84 26.64 25.50
C VAL A 313 10.93 27.40 24.75
N LEU A 314 10.55 28.49 24.04
CA LEU A 314 11.49 29.26 23.23
C LEU A 314 12.47 30.10 24.09
N SER A 315 12.08 30.45 25.32
CA SER A 315 12.97 31.18 26.26
C SER A 315 13.84 30.25 27.10
N SER A 316 13.54 28.93 27.17
CA SER A 316 14.26 27.98 28.01
C SER A 316 15.71 27.70 27.54
N GLY A 317 16.01 27.92 26.26
CA GLY A 317 17.32 27.62 25.67
C GLY A 317 17.66 26.13 25.60
N GLN A 318 16.72 25.23 25.89
CA GLN A 318 16.92 23.79 25.86
C GLN A 318 16.86 23.22 24.43
N VAL A 319 16.17 23.88 23.53
CA VAL A 319 16.00 23.47 22.14
C VAL A 319 17.17 23.99 21.31
N PRO A 320 17.82 23.14 20.51
CA PRO A 320 18.85 23.59 19.58
C PRO A 320 18.30 24.66 18.62
N PRO A 321 19.09 25.72 18.32
CA PRO A 321 18.61 26.84 17.48
C PRO A 321 18.04 26.39 16.13
N GLU A 322 18.71 25.46 15.44
CA GLU A 322 18.29 24.90 14.16
C GLU A 322 16.91 24.25 14.21
N LYS A 323 16.64 23.51 15.27
CA LYS A 323 15.35 22.84 15.49
C LYS A 323 14.28 23.74 16.09
N SER A 324 14.65 24.91 16.61
CA SER A 324 13.70 25.90 17.12
C SER A 324 12.88 26.58 16.01
N ILE A 325 13.39 26.56 14.76
CA ILE A 325 12.75 27.20 13.61
C ILE A 325 11.35 26.63 13.36
N GLU A 326 11.19 25.31 13.49
CA GLU A 326 9.89 24.66 13.32
C GLU A 326 8.89 25.12 14.41
N ILE A 327 9.35 25.23 15.65
CA ILE A 327 8.52 25.71 16.76
C ILE A 327 8.12 27.18 16.53
N TRP A 328 9.04 28.01 16.04
CA TRP A 328 8.74 29.39 15.65
C TRP A 328 7.71 29.47 14.53
N SER A 329 7.80 28.60 13.55
CA SER A 329 6.86 28.54 12.43
C SER A 329 5.46 28.11 12.89
N ARG A 330 5.36 27.18 13.83
CA ARG A 330 4.10 26.78 14.48
C ARG A 330 3.52 27.89 15.34
N PHE A 331 4.38 28.64 16.05
CA PHE A 331 3.93 29.78 16.84
C PHE A 331 3.39 30.91 15.95
N LEU A 332 4.05 31.17 14.81
CA LEU A 332 3.57 32.14 13.83
C LEU A 332 2.22 31.72 13.24
N ALA A 333 2.06 30.46 12.89
CA ALA A 333 0.80 29.91 12.39
C ALA A 333 -0.32 30.04 13.42
N PHE A 334 -0.05 29.69 14.68
CA PHE A 334 -0.99 29.81 15.77
C PHE A 334 -1.43 31.27 15.97
N GLU A 335 -0.50 32.22 16.02
CA GLU A 335 -0.85 33.66 16.18
C GLU A 335 -1.56 34.20 14.93
N SER A 336 -1.30 33.68 13.75
CA SER A 336 -2.02 34.06 12.52
C SER A 336 -3.49 33.63 12.54
N GLU A 337 -3.83 32.56 13.27
CA GLU A 337 -5.21 32.08 13.42
C GLU A 337 -5.97 32.75 14.58
N VAL A 338 -5.30 33.04 15.69
CA VAL A 338 -5.93 33.41 16.95
C VAL A 338 -5.56 34.84 17.40
N GLY A 339 -4.38 35.33 16.99
CA GLY A 339 -3.82 36.59 17.47
C GLY A 339 -4.29 37.80 16.70
N ASP A 340 -3.85 38.96 17.16
CA ASP A 340 -3.97 40.23 16.46
C ASP A 340 -2.74 40.50 15.58
N LEU A 341 -2.83 41.52 14.71
CA LEU A 341 -1.73 41.87 13.80
C LEU A 341 -0.44 42.24 14.54
N ALA A 342 -0.55 42.85 15.72
CA ALA A 342 0.62 43.24 16.50
C ALA A 342 1.35 42.03 17.10
N SER A 343 0.62 41.02 17.57
CA SER A 343 1.20 39.77 18.07
C SER A 343 1.83 38.95 16.93
N ILE A 344 1.18 38.89 15.76
CA ILE A 344 1.73 38.24 14.57
C ILE A 344 3.07 38.87 14.18
N GLN A 345 3.11 40.21 14.02
CA GLN A 345 4.34 40.91 13.64
C GLN A 345 5.45 40.76 14.69
N LYS A 346 5.10 40.71 15.98
CA LYS A 346 6.06 40.47 17.06
C LYS A 346 6.71 39.08 16.97
N VAL A 347 5.91 38.05 16.72
CA VAL A 347 6.40 36.67 16.56
C VAL A 347 7.22 36.56 15.31
N GLU A 348 6.77 37.10 14.18
CA GLU A 348 7.47 37.12 12.90
C GLU A 348 8.87 37.75 13.02
N LYS A 349 8.99 38.93 13.66
CA LYS A 349 10.27 39.57 13.89
C LYS A 349 11.22 38.72 14.74
N ARG A 350 10.71 38.07 15.79
CA ARG A 350 11.52 37.19 16.65
C ARG A 350 11.94 35.92 15.93
N ARG A 351 11.05 35.36 15.08
CA ARG A 351 11.36 34.24 14.21
C ARG A 351 12.46 34.58 13.22
N ALA A 352 12.38 35.75 12.55
CA ALA A 352 13.42 36.24 11.64
C ALA A 352 14.79 36.32 12.32
N GLN A 353 14.85 36.92 13.54
CA GLN A 353 16.07 37.00 14.35
C GLN A 353 16.60 35.61 14.77
N ALA A 354 15.73 34.62 14.97
CA ALA A 354 16.15 33.24 15.28
C ALA A 354 16.74 32.54 14.05
N ILE A 355 16.17 32.75 12.88
CA ILE A 355 16.65 32.19 11.60
C ILE A 355 18.01 32.80 11.24
N GLU A 356 18.18 34.13 11.36
CA GLU A 356 19.42 34.85 11.09
C GLU A 356 20.61 34.30 11.90
N LYS A 357 20.37 33.83 13.12
CA LYS A 357 21.40 33.22 13.97
C LYS A 357 21.84 31.82 13.54
N VAL A 358 21.01 31.13 12.80
CA VAL A 358 21.23 29.71 12.43
C VAL A 358 21.83 29.55 11.05
N GLN A 359 21.45 30.42 10.13
CA GLN A 359 21.91 30.40 8.74
C GLN A 359 22.38 31.80 8.36
N GLU A 360 23.54 31.91 7.69
CA GLU A 360 23.90 33.11 6.92
C GLU A 360 22.96 33.18 5.70
N PHE A 361 21.72 33.51 5.97
CA PHE A 361 20.68 33.57 4.94
C PHE A 361 20.62 35.02 4.46
N GLU A 362 20.95 35.27 3.23
CA GLU A 362 20.59 36.48 2.51
C GLU A 362 19.07 36.45 2.19
N ASP A 363 18.24 36.22 3.21
CA ASP A 363 16.79 36.13 3.01
C ASP A 363 16.22 37.51 2.76
N LYS A 364 15.61 37.63 1.63
CA LYS A 364 14.72 38.73 1.33
C LYS A 364 13.54 38.68 2.30
N ASP A 365 13.26 39.77 2.97
CA ASP A 365 12.11 39.90 3.92
C ASP A 365 10.79 39.37 3.33
N THR A 366 10.67 39.42 2.03
CA THR A 366 9.52 38.91 1.27
C THR A 366 9.34 37.37 1.41
N ALA A 367 10.41 36.60 1.52
CA ALA A 367 10.31 35.14 1.69
C ALA A 367 9.72 34.78 3.07
N LEU A 368 10.11 35.53 4.11
CA LEU A 368 9.55 35.35 5.45
C LEU A 368 8.07 35.75 5.52
N LEU A 369 7.66 36.76 4.73
CA LEU A 369 6.28 37.23 4.66
C LEU A 369 5.33 36.18 4.05
N ILE A 370 5.82 35.36 3.11
CA ILE A 370 5.04 34.26 2.51
C ILE A 370 4.55 33.29 3.58
N ASP A 371 5.37 32.97 4.56
CA ASP A 371 5.01 32.05 5.65
C ASP A 371 3.83 32.54 6.50
N ARG A 372 3.62 33.86 6.58
CA ARG A 372 2.48 34.45 7.30
C ARG A 372 1.16 34.21 6.58
N TYR A 373 1.18 34.23 5.24
CA TYR A 373 -0.05 34.18 4.43
C TYR A 373 -0.32 32.82 3.81
N LYS A 374 0.63 31.88 3.85
CA LYS A 374 0.38 30.52 3.35
C LYS A 374 -0.63 29.80 4.23
N TYR A 375 -1.45 28.97 3.62
CA TYR A 375 -2.39 28.11 4.32
C TYR A 375 -2.38 26.72 3.70
N LEU A 376 -1.96 25.71 4.43
CA LEU A 376 -1.72 24.35 3.96
C LEU A 376 -0.79 24.32 2.73
N ASP A 377 -1.32 24.03 1.56
CA ASP A 377 -0.66 24.00 0.25
C ASP A 377 -0.97 25.24 -0.62
N LEU A 378 -1.68 26.21 -0.05
CA LEU A 378 -1.98 27.47 -0.73
C LEU A 378 -0.91 28.52 -0.41
N TYR A 379 -0.36 29.11 -1.46
CA TYR A 379 0.65 30.15 -1.36
C TYR A 379 0.14 31.45 -1.99
N PRO A 380 0.53 32.63 -1.44
CA PRO A 380 0.11 33.92 -1.97
C PRO A 380 0.79 34.32 -3.29
N CYS A 381 1.71 33.50 -3.78
CA CYS A 381 2.50 33.72 -4.98
C CYS A 381 2.42 32.52 -5.91
N THR A 382 2.63 32.74 -7.20
CA THR A 382 2.77 31.66 -8.18
C THR A 382 4.09 30.90 -7.98
N THR A 383 4.19 29.71 -8.54
CA THR A 383 5.41 28.86 -8.43
C THR A 383 6.65 29.56 -8.97
N SER A 384 6.49 30.35 -10.04
CA SER A 384 7.58 31.13 -10.63
C SER A 384 8.03 32.28 -9.73
N GLU A 385 7.09 32.96 -9.07
CA GLU A 385 7.38 34.04 -8.13
C GLU A 385 8.04 33.50 -6.86
N LEU A 386 7.58 32.36 -6.32
CA LEU A 386 8.20 31.68 -5.19
C LEU A 386 9.67 31.35 -5.47
N LYS A 387 9.96 30.83 -6.67
CA LYS A 387 11.33 30.54 -7.10
C LYS A 387 12.16 31.82 -7.27
N ALA A 388 11.58 32.89 -7.85
CA ALA A 388 12.26 34.16 -8.05
C ALA A 388 12.61 34.87 -6.73
N VAL A 389 11.76 34.70 -5.71
CA VAL A 389 12.02 35.20 -4.34
C VAL A 389 13.01 34.31 -3.59
N GLY A 390 13.29 33.08 -4.08
CA GLY A 390 14.14 32.13 -3.40
C GLY A 390 13.46 31.47 -2.20
N TYR A 391 12.12 31.36 -2.25
CA TYR A 391 11.37 30.79 -1.13
C TYR A 391 11.67 29.29 -0.94
N PHE A 392 12.08 28.96 0.28
CA PHE A 392 12.32 27.60 0.73
C PHE A 392 11.46 27.31 1.97
N ASP A 393 10.69 26.24 1.93
CA ASP A 393 9.89 25.87 3.10
C ASP A 393 10.78 25.23 4.18
N LEU A 394 11.21 26.05 5.15
CA LEU A 394 12.07 25.64 6.26
C LEU A 394 11.45 24.56 7.15
N ALA A 395 10.12 24.57 7.28
CA ALA A 395 9.41 23.59 8.09
C ALA A 395 9.41 22.19 7.45
N ARG A 396 9.41 22.12 6.11
CA ARG A 396 9.40 20.86 5.35
C ARG A 396 10.78 20.44 4.86
N GLN A 397 11.77 21.33 4.97
CA GLN A 397 13.11 21.14 4.38
C GLN A 397 13.06 20.73 2.89
N GLN A 398 12.09 21.25 2.16
CA GLN A 398 11.84 20.92 0.76
C GLN A 398 11.61 22.18 -0.05
N VAL A 399 12.17 22.21 -1.26
CA VAL A 399 11.77 23.19 -2.27
C VAL A 399 10.31 22.91 -2.64
N VAL A 400 9.45 23.92 -2.52
CA VAL A 400 8.02 23.76 -2.82
C VAL A 400 7.85 23.51 -4.33
N THR A 401 7.65 22.26 -4.67
CA THR A 401 7.18 21.85 -5.99
C THR A 401 5.67 21.66 -5.89
N LEU A 402 4.91 22.70 -6.25
CA LEU A 402 3.45 22.57 -6.41
C LEU A 402 3.17 21.55 -7.54
N PRO A 403 2.15 20.69 -7.40
CA PRO A 403 1.74 19.83 -8.49
C PRO A 403 1.25 20.71 -9.65
N SER A 404 2.10 20.91 -10.64
CA SER A 404 1.71 21.64 -11.84
C SER A 404 0.82 20.74 -12.69
N ASN A 405 -0.44 21.11 -12.85
CA ASN A 405 -1.34 20.59 -13.86
C ASN A 405 -0.96 21.04 -15.29
N SER A 406 0.29 21.32 -15.57
CA SER A 406 0.74 21.68 -16.91
C SER A 406 2.05 20.98 -17.25
N VAL A 407 1.96 20.25 -18.32
CA VAL A 407 3.01 19.63 -19.10
C VAL A 407 4.16 20.61 -19.36
N THR A 408 5.17 20.64 -18.49
CA THR A 408 6.53 21.13 -18.82
C THR A 408 7.49 20.61 -17.74
N LYS A 409 7.74 19.33 -17.81
CA LYS A 409 8.88 18.69 -17.15
C LYS A 409 9.92 18.41 -18.23
N VAL A 410 10.70 19.37 -18.61
CA VAL A 410 12.04 19.10 -19.16
C VAL A 410 12.88 20.37 -18.98
N VAL A 411 14.09 20.18 -18.50
CA VAL A 411 15.19 21.16 -18.32
C VAL A 411 15.29 21.74 -16.91
N LEU A 412 15.76 20.94 -15.95
CA LEU A 412 16.59 21.36 -14.80
C LEU A 412 17.10 20.14 -13.99
N GLU A 413 17.33 18.98 -14.65
CA GLU A 413 17.87 17.78 -13.97
C GLU A 413 19.39 17.55 -14.22
N GLU A 414 20.13 18.49 -14.79
CA GLU A 414 21.53 18.21 -15.16
C GLU A 414 22.57 18.51 -14.07
N GLU A 415 22.26 19.20 -12.97
CA GLU A 415 23.26 19.52 -11.94
C GLU A 415 23.17 18.73 -10.63
N GLU A 416 22.07 18.02 -10.35
CA GLU A 416 21.97 17.18 -9.15
C GLU A 416 22.28 15.68 -9.35
N SER A 417 22.73 15.29 -10.55
CA SER A 417 22.87 13.86 -10.89
C SER A 417 24.22 13.21 -10.54
N LYS A 418 25.07 13.86 -9.73
CA LYS A 418 26.37 13.26 -9.39
C LYS A 418 26.34 12.16 -8.32
N ASN A 419 25.18 11.90 -7.67
CA ASN A 419 25.06 10.88 -6.61
C ASN A 419 23.84 9.95 -6.71
N LYS A 420 23.14 9.88 -7.85
CA LYS A 420 22.11 8.86 -8.06
C LYS A 420 22.69 7.68 -8.83
N PRO A 421 22.33 6.43 -8.52
CA PRO A 421 22.79 5.27 -9.29
C PRO A 421 22.35 5.45 -10.74
N GLN A 422 23.33 5.49 -11.64
CA GLN A 422 23.11 5.61 -13.06
C GLN A 422 22.54 4.27 -13.54
N TYR A 423 21.23 4.22 -13.76
CA TYR A 423 20.62 3.05 -14.40
C TYR A 423 21.19 2.91 -15.82
N PRO A 424 21.48 1.69 -16.27
CA PRO A 424 21.97 1.48 -17.63
C PRO A 424 20.94 2.02 -18.62
N LYS A 425 21.38 2.93 -19.49
CA LYS A 425 20.54 3.42 -20.61
C LYS A 425 20.24 2.22 -21.50
N PRO A 426 18.97 2.04 -21.96
CA PRO A 426 18.63 0.97 -22.88
C PRO A 426 19.52 1.08 -24.13
N ASP A 427 20.06 -0.06 -24.58
CA ASP A 427 20.84 -0.16 -25.81
C ASP A 427 19.92 0.11 -27.00
N VAL A 428 20.08 1.28 -27.59
CA VAL A 428 19.28 1.75 -28.74
C VAL A 428 19.83 1.21 -30.07
N GLU A 429 21.05 0.65 -30.10
CA GLU A 429 21.70 0.19 -31.35
C GLU A 429 21.02 -1.08 -31.90
N GLN A 430 20.32 -1.84 -31.07
CA GLN A 430 19.59 -3.05 -31.49
C GLN A 430 18.11 -2.79 -31.81
N MET A 431 17.65 -1.55 -31.76
CA MET A 431 16.26 -1.23 -32.05
C MET A 431 15.97 -1.26 -33.54
N ILE A 432 14.94 -1.99 -33.94
CA ILE A 432 14.46 -2.06 -35.33
C ILE A 432 13.77 -0.72 -35.63
N ALA A 433 14.16 -0.07 -36.75
CA ALA A 433 13.52 1.16 -37.18
C ALA A 433 12.01 0.96 -37.39
N PHE A 434 11.21 1.80 -36.73
CA PHE A 434 9.76 1.81 -36.93
C PHE A 434 9.47 2.21 -38.37
N LYS A 435 8.89 1.30 -39.14
CA LYS A 435 8.33 1.62 -40.46
C LYS A 435 6.84 1.80 -40.28
N PRO A 436 6.29 3.03 -40.32
CA PRO A 436 4.85 3.19 -40.30
C PRO A 436 4.31 2.46 -41.53
N ARG A 437 3.28 1.61 -41.32
CA ARG A 437 2.55 1.06 -42.47
C ARG A 437 2.03 2.22 -43.26
N GLN A 438 2.43 2.31 -44.56
CA GLN A 438 1.80 3.26 -45.47
C GLN A 438 0.32 2.92 -45.49
N ILE A 439 -0.49 3.80 -44.92
CA ILE A 439 -1.95 3.70 -44.96
C ILE A 439 -2.33 4.07 -46.41
N VAL A 440 -2.38 3.04 -47.26
CA VAL A 440 -2.75 3.20 -48.68
C VAL A 440 -4.26 3.45 -48.84
N SER A 441 -5.03 3.21 -47.82
CA SER A 441 -6.47 3.56 -47.78
C SER A 441 -6.77 4.34 -46.52
N VAL A 442 -7.45 5.42 -46.68
CA VAL A 442 -7.89 6.32 -45.63
C VAL A 442 -8.39 5.52 -44.43
N GLY A 443 -7.46 5.27 -43.52
CA GLY A 443 -7.80 5.11 -42.17
C GLY A 443 -8.39 3.81 -41.67
N ALA A 444 -8.11 2.68 -42.26
CA ALA A 444 -8.46 1.39 -41.63
C ALA A 444 -7.40 0.97 -40.61
N HIS A 445 -7.76 0.69 -39.36
CA HIS A 445 -6.87 0.04 -38.40
C HIS A 445 -7.50 -1.27 -37.90
N PRO A 446 -6.67 -2.33 -37.64
CA PRO A 446 -7.18 -3.60 -37.19
C PRO A 446 -7.68 -3.50 -35.73
N VAL A 447 -8.90 -3.96 -35.52
CA VAL A 447 -9.53 -4.15 -34.20
C VAL A 447 -10.08 -5.57 -34.09
N PRO A 448 -10.32 -6.09 -32.90
CA PRO A 448 -10.99 -7.38 -32.75
C PRO A 448 -12.33 -7.37 -33.51
N GLY A 449 -12.45 -8.16 -34.57
CA GLY A 449 -13.64 -8.24 -35.44
C GLY A 449 -13.49 -7.65 -36.85
N GLY A 450 -12.33 -7.08 -37.22
CA GLY A 450 -12.06 -6.58 -38.56
C GLY A 450 -11.27 -5.27 -38.63
N GLU A 451 -11.19 -4.68 -39.82
CA GLU A 451 -10.58 -3.40 -40.05
C GLU A 451 -11.68 -2.33 -40.17
N PHE A 452 -11.60 -1.28 -39.35
CA PHE A 452 -12.51 -0.15 -39.39
C PHE A 452 -11.75 1.14 -39.76
N PRO A 453 -12.34 2.05 -40.53
CA PRO A 453 -11.75 3.34 -40.76
C PRO A 453 -11.68 4.15 -39.45
N PRO A 454 -10.58 4.82 -39.13
CA PRO A 454 -10.50 5.66 -37.95
C PRO A 454 -11.47 6.83 -38.07
N PRO A 455 -11.97 7.36 -36.94
CA PRO A 455 -12.72 8.62 -36.96
C PRO A 455 -11.95 9.73 -37.66
N PRO A 456 -12.61 10.68 -38.34
CA PRO A 456 -11.94 11.77 -39.09
C PRO A 456 -10.92 12.55 -38.26
N SER A 457 -11.21 12.75 -36.96
CA SER A 457 -10.29 13.41 -36.03
C SER A 457 -8.99 12.61 -35.80
N ALA A 458 -9.11 11.29 -35.72
CA ALA A 458 -7.94 10.40 -35.54
C ALA A 458 -7.15 10.30 -36.86
N ALA A 459 -7.81 10.28 -38.01
CA ALA A 459 -7.15 10.31 -39.33
C ALA A 459 -6.35 11.61 -39.53
N ASN A 460 -6.90 12.76 -39.14
CA ASN A 460 -6.22 14.03 -39.16
C ASN A 460 -5.02 14.06 -38.22
N LEU A 461 -5.14 13.51 -37.01
CA LEU A 461 -4.03 13.38 -36.07
C LEU A 461 -2.91 12.50 -36.64
N ILE A 462 -3.26 11.36 -37.21
CA ILE A 462 -2.30 10.43 -37.83
C ILE A 462 -1.57 11.09 -39.01
N SER A 463 -2.25 11.92 -39.81
CA SER A 463 -1.63 12.66 -40.93
C SER A 463 -0.66 13.75 -40.48
N GLN A 464 -0.78 14.22 -39.24
CA GLN A 464 0.09 15.23 -38.64
C GLN A 464 1.23 14.64 -37.81
N LEU A 465 1.31 13.32 -37.69
CA LEU A 465 2.41 12.67 -36.99
C LEU A 465 3.75 12.95 -37.67
N PRO A 466 4.82 13.08 -36.88
CA PRO A 466 6.14 13.32 -37.43
C PRO A 466 6.56 12.21 -38.39
N PRO A 467 7.43 12.51 -39.36
CA PRO A 467 7.87 11.55 -40.38
C PRO A 467 8.60 10.35 -39.72
N PRO A 468 8.70 9.23 -40.45
CA PRO A 468 9.32 7.99 -39.94
C PRO A 468 10.75 8.16 -39.43
N ASP A 469 11.46 9.15 -39.94
CA ASP A 469 12.85 9.46 -39.54
C ASP A 469 12.97 9.93 -38.09
N CYS A 470 11.88 10.41 -37.52
CA CYS A 470 11.83 10.80 -36.10
C CYS A 470 11.74 9.59 -35.15
N PHE A 471 11.54 8.37 -35.66
CA PHE A 471 11.34 7.17 -34.85
C PHE A 471 12.46 6.17 -35.10
N HIS A 472 12.93 5.56 -34.03
CA HIS A 472 13.87 4.45 -34.07
C HIS A 472 13.35 3.32 -33.21
N GLY A 473 12.73 2.32 -33.82
CA GLY A 473 12.02 1.27 -33.12
C GLY A 473 10.73 1.80 -32.46
N PRO A 474 10.40 1.36 -31.23
CA PRO A 474 9.25 1.85 -30.49
C PRO A 474 9.47 3.23 -29.83
N PHE A 475 10.63 3.87 -30.01
CA PHE A 475 11.01 5.11 -29.34
C PHE A 475 11.16 6.27 -30.34
N VAL A 476 10.81 7.46 -29.87
CA VAL A 476 10.97 8.71 -30.63
C VAL A 476 12.41 9.22 -30.44
N ILE A 477 13.09 9.56 -31.53
CA ILE A 477 14.38 10.25 -31.47
C ILE A 477 14.09 11.73 -31.19
N MET A 478 14.24 12.14 -29.93
CA MET A 478 13.83 13.47 -29.46
C MET A 478 14.51 14.61 -30.20
N ASP A 479 15.80 14.50 -30.53
CA ASP A 479 16.54 15.55 -31.23
C ASP A 479 15.95 15.79 -32.61
N LYS A 480 15.69 14.74 -33.39
CA LYS A 480 15.07 14.86 -34.72
C LYS A 480 13.61 15.31 -34.62
N PHE A 481 12.91 14.92 -33.56
CA PHE A 481 11.55 15.36 -33.31
C PHE A 481 11.47 16.86 -33.03
N ILE A 482 12.38 17.38 -32.19
CA ILE A 482 12.49 18.82 -31.91
C ILE A 482 12.93 19.61 -33.15
N GLU A 483 13.88 19.09 -33.90
CA GLU A 483 14.31 19.71 -35.18
C GLU A 483 13.16 19.79 -36.18
N HIS A 484 12.36 18.73 -36.30
CA HIS A 484 11.16 18.72 -37.13
C HIS A 484 10.13 19.75 -36.66
N PHE A 485 9.90 19.86 -35.36
CA PHE A 485 8.99 20.86 -34.80
C PHE A 485 9.46 22.29 -35.02
N ASN A 486 10.76 22.55 -34.89
CA ASN A 486 11.34 23.89 -35.14
C ASN A 486 11.27 24.30 -36.59
N ASN A 487 11.30 23.34 -37.52
CA ASN A 487 11.25 23.56 -38.94
C ASN A 487 9.82 23.49 -39.52
N LEU A 488 8.82 23.20 -38.71
CA LEU A 488 7.44 23.07 -39.14
C LEU A 488 6.85 24.45 -39.45
N VAL A 489 6.62 24.69 -40.74
CA VAL A 489 5.90 25.89 -41.20
C VAL A 489 4.41 25.57 -41.00
N LEU A 490 3.77 26.24 -40.06
CA LEU A 490 2.33 26.14 -39.90
C LEU A 490 1.64 26.65 -41.18
N PRO A 491 0.68 25.90 -41.75
CA PRO A 491 -0.08 26.39 -42.87
C PRO A 491 -0.78 27.69 -42.48
N GLU A 492 -0.65 28.71 -43.31
CA GLU A 492 -1.41 29.95 -43.17
C GLU A 492 -2.89 29.59 -43.12
N ALA A 493 -3.63 30.20 -42.18
CA ALA A 493 -5.06 29.99 -42.10
C ALA A 493 -5.70 30.19 -43.48
N PRO A 494 -6.60 29.31 -43.92
CA PRO A 494 -7.18 29.45 -45.25
C PRO A 494 -7.79 30.84 -45.41
N VAL A 495 -7.24 31.61 -46.34
CA VAL A 495 -7.74 32.93 -46.73
C VAL A 495 -9.08 32.72 -47.40
N GLY A 496 -10.14 32.99 -46.72
CA GLY A 496 -11.47 32.96 -47.30
C GLY A 496 -12.60 32.61 -46.36
N THR A 497 -12.84 33.46 -45.38
CA THR A 497 -14.17 33.86 -44.94
C THR A 497 -14.05 35.08 -44.02
N GLU A 498 -14.14 36.24 -44.61
CA GLU A 498 -14.52 37.45 -43.89
C GLU A 498 -15.93 37.21 -43.36
N ASN A 499 -16.03 36.93 -42.08
CA ASN A 499 -17.10 37.37 -41.16
C ASN A 499 -17.03 36.56 -39.85
N GLY A 500 -16.69 37.27 -38.79
CA GLY A 500 -16.90 36.79 -37.45
C GLY A 500 -15.64 36.43 -36.70
N ILE A 501 -15.23 37.34 -35.87
CA ILE A 501 -14.32 37.15 -34.72
C ILE A 501 -14.97 36.12 -33.78
N ASP A 502 -14.77 34.86 -34.08
CA ASP A 502 -14.83 33.76 -33.12
C ASP A 502 -14.03 32.60 -33.71
N GLY A 503 -12.88 32.33 -33.09
CA GLY A 503 -11.92 31.29 -33.51
C GLY A 503 -12.46 29.85 -33.36
N THR A 504 -13.66 29.58 -33.82
CA THR A 504 -14.20 28.24 -33.92
C THR A 504 -14.00 27.71 -35.33
N PHE A 505 -12.99 26.86 -35.48
CA PHE A 505 -12.91 25.95 -36.62
C PHE A 505 -14.25 25.26 -36.79
N LYS A 506 -14.93 25.42 -37.91
CA LYS A 506 -16.08 24.60 -38.28
C LYS A 506 -15.58 23.20 -38.60
N LEU A 507 -15.57 22.35 -37.59
CA LEU A 507 -15.38 20.91 -37.75
C LEU A 507 -16.64 20.33 -38.41
N ASP A 508 -16.46 19.27 -39.23
CA ASP A 508 -17.57 18.52 -39.79
C ASP A 508 -18.54 18.08 -38.67
N PRO A 509 -19.84 18.00 -38.96
CA PRO A 509 -20.87 17.69 -37.94
C PRO A 509 -20.60 16.43 -37.11
N GLY A 510 -19.91 15.44 -37.67
CA GLY A 510 -19.49 14.22 -36.96
C GLY A 510 -18.37 14.45 -35.94
N THR A 511 -17.44 15.36 -36.25
CA THR A 511 -16.30 15.69 -35.37
C THR A 511 -16.75 16.59 -34.22
N GLN A 512 -17.71 17.50 -34.48
CA GLN A 512 -18.32 18.34 -33.44
C GLN A 512 -19.08 17.51 -32.40
N LEU A 513 -19.80 16.48 -32.83
CA LEU A 513 -20.51 15.55 -31.95
C LEU A 513 -19.56 14.77 -31.03
N SER A 514 -18.39 14.37 -31.53
CA SER A 514 -17.38 13.65 -30.72
C SER A 514 -16.75 14.56 -29.67
N ILE A 515 -16.48 15.83 -30.00
CA ILE A 515 -15.89 16.81 -29.10
C ILE A 515 -16.90 17.23 -28.03
N ASP A 516 -18.16 17.46 -28.39
CA ASP A 516 -19.21 17.83 -27.45
C ASP A 516 -19.54 16.69 -26.46
N PHE A 517 -19.43 15.44 -26.91
CA PHE A 517 -19.54 14.27 -26.03
C PHE A 517 -18.33 14.14 -25.07
N ALA A 518 -17.13 14.37 -25.56
CA ALA A 518 -15.90 14.33 -24.74
C ALA A 518 -15.83 15.47 -23.72
N LEU A 519 -16.40 16.65 -24.04
CA LEU A 519 -16.45 17.81 -23.16
C LEU A 519 -17.69 17.87 -22.25
N GLY A 520 -18.59 16.87 -22.31
CA GLY A 520 -19.78 16.78 -21.45
C GLY A 520 -20.80 17.90 -21.65
N ARG A 521 -20.80 18.59 -22.80
CA ARG A 521 -21.78 19.66 -23.12
C ARG A 521 -23.13 19.07 -23.44
N LYS A 522 -24.15 19.46 -22.67
CA LYS A 522 -25.56 19.09 -22.93
C LYS A 522 -26.09 19.78 -24.19
N ARG A 523 -26.70 19.01 -25.07
CA ARG A 523 -27.42 19.56 -26.24
C ARG A 523 -28.53 20.51 -25.78
N LYS A 524 -28.57 21.72 -26.35
CA LYS A 524 -29.77 22.56 -26.34
C LYS A 524 -30.79 21.91 -27.27
N VAL A 525 -31.88 21.43 -26.69
CA VAL A 525 -33.03 20.97 -27.46
C VAL A 525 -33.69 22.20 -28.05
N THR A 526 -33.71 22.32 -29.36
CA THR A 526 -34.61 23.24 -30.07
C THR A 526 -35.96 22.55 -30.13
N GLU A 527 -36.96 23.20 -29.56
CA GLU A 527 -38.36 22.80 -29.68
C GLU A 527 -38.80 22.92 -31.15
N GLY A 528 -39.42 21.86 -31.67
CA GLY A 528 -40.00 21.85 -33.00
C GLY A 528 -40.49 20.47 -33.43
N GLU A 529 -41.77 20.23 -33.21
CA GLU A 529 -42.69 19.34 -33.90
C GLU A 529 -42.72 17.82 -33.65
N ASP A 530 -43.93 17.41 -33.30
CA ASP A 530 -44.45 16.09 -33.02
C ASP A 530 -44.13 15.01 -34.06
N SER A 531 -43.74 13.83 -33.57
CA SER A 531 -44.23 12.55 -34.10
C SER A 531 -43.88 11.42 -33.10
N ASP A 532 -44.92 10.71 -32.72
CA ASP A 532 -44.93 9.51 -31.90
C ASP A 532 -44.07 8.41 -32.52
N GLU A 533 -43.03 7.96 -31.78
CA GLU A 533 -42.52 6.59 -31.89
C GLU A 533 -41.85 6.19 -30.55
N GLU A 534 -42.36 5.10 -30.01
CA GLU A 534 -41.86 4.41 -28.83
C GLU A 534 -40.41 4.00 -29.03
N GLY A 535 -39.49 4.69 -28.36
CA GLY A 535 -38.06 4.37 -28.31
C GLY A 535 -37.62 4.05 -26.89
N SER A 536 -37.25 2.82 -26.68
CA SER A 536 -36.70 2.28 -25.42
C SER A 536 -35.70 3.19 -24.77
N GLU A 537 -35.98 3.62 -23.54
CA GLU A 537 -35.05 4.30 -22.63
C GLU A 537 -33.83 3.42 -22.35
N VAL A 538 -32.67 3.81 -22.85
CA VAL A 538 -31.39 3.29 -22.39
C VAL A 538 -31.07 3.99 -21.07
N THR A 539 -31.46 3.37 -19.98
CA THR A 539 -31.09 3.81 -18.62
C THR A 539 -29.58 3.66 -18.40
N ALA A 540 -28.94 4.78 -18.11
CA ALA A 540 -27.57 4.78 -17.62
C ALA A 540 -27.44 3.94 -16.33
N PRO A 541 -26.32 3.22 -16.12
CA PRO A 541 -26.16 2.39 -14.93
C PRO A 541 -26.24 3.25 -13.65
N PRO A 542 -26.88 2.75 -12.59
CA PRO A 542 -27.08 3.53 -11.38
C PRO A 542 -25.75 3.82 -10.68
N VAL A 543 -25.44 5.09 -10.54
CA VAL A 543 -24.38 5.56 -9.66
C VAL A 543 -24.84 5.30 -8.22
N HIS A 544 -24.17 4.40 -7.52
CA HIS A 544 -24.42 4.11 -6.11
C HIS A 544 -24.01 5.31 -5.25
N ASP A 545 -24.89 6.29 -5.12
CA ASP A 545 -24.76 7.39 -4.19
C ASP A 545 -25.46 7.05 -2.86
N ILE A 546 -24.66 6.67 -1.87
CA ILE A 546 -25.11 6.28 -0.53
C ILE A 546 -25.82 7.45 0.20
N TYR A 547 -25.54 8.70 -0.17
CA TYR A 547 -26.19 9.88 0.40
C TYR A 547 -27.59 10.12 -0.15
N ARG A 548 -27.82 9.89 -1.42
CA ARG A 548 -29.16 10.00 -2.05
C ARG A 548 -30.14 8.93 -1.56
N SER A 549 -29.66 7.71 -1.36
CA SER A 549 -30.51 6.62 -0.82
C SER A 549 -30.90 6.83 0.66
N ARG A 550 -30.08 7.57 1.45
CA ARG A 550 -30.43 7.97 2.82
C ARG A 550 -31.41 9.12 2.90
N GLN A 551 -31.39 10.07 1.97
CA GLN A 551 -32.39 11.14 1.91
C GLN A 551 -33.76 10.62 1.47
N GLN A 552 -33.85 9.69 0.55
CA GLN A 552 -35.12 9.09 0.13
C GLN A 552 -35.78 8.21 1.20
N LYS A 553 -34.98 7.62 2.13
CA LYS A 553 -35.51 6.89 3.30
C LYS A 553 -35.99 7.78 4.44
N ARG A 554 -35.64 9.08 4.45
CA ARG A 554 -36.13 10.05 5.44
C ARG A 554 -37.37 10.84 4.96
N ALA A 555 -37.71 10.75 3.69
CA ALA A 555 -38.90 11.40 3.08
C ALA A 555 -40.08 10.44 2.92
N LYS A 556 -39.96 9.20 3.34
CA LYS A 556 -41.05 8.23 3.57
C LYS A 556 -41.14 7.98 5.08
#